data_fbbfd5b1492b853984dcebd30c6b6d29
#
_entry.id   fbbfd5b1492b853984dcebd30c6b6d29
#
_cell.length_a   1.000
_cell.length_b   1.000
_cell.length_c   1.000
_cell.angle_alpha   90.00
_cell.angle_beta   90.00
_cell.angle_gamma   90.00
#
_symmetry.space_group_name_H-M   'P 1'
#
loop_
_entity.id
_entity.type
_entity.pdbx_description
1 polymer ?
#
loop_
_entity_poly.entity_id
_entity_poly.type
_entity_poly.pdbx_seq_one_letter_code
_entity_poly.pdbx_strand_id
1 'polypeptide(L)'
;KSRTRFQAVITNCRTGEAEYPDVKDFRTDTVYIRASSSLPFLSKMVKINGELYLDGGVSDSIPIKKSIENGNTKNIIIMTRDKKYRKKQSKLGKISAIRYKKYPKFVELMNTRFSRYNEILEYIYELERQGKVFIIQPETPLNLGRIEKNKEKLTNVYNIGYKEAEKRYSAMMEYL
;
A
#
# COMPACT_ATOMS: atom_id res chain seq x y z
N LYS A 1 -16.86 -0.61 -20.51
CA LYS A 1 -15.79 -1.42 -19.87
C LYS A 1 -14.50 -0.62 -19.93
N SER A 2 -13.86 -0.35 -18.78
CA SER A 2 -12.53 0.26 -18.76
C SER A 2 -11.51 -0.70 -19.41
N ARG A 3 -10.59 -0.13 -20.22
CA ARG A 3 -9.44 -0.89 -20.75
C ARG A 3 -8.31 -0.99 -19.72
N THR A 4 -8.40 -0.21 -18.64
CA THR A 4 -7.37 -0.15 -17.60
C THR A 4 -7.52 -1.35 -16.66
N ARG A 5 -6.44 -2.08 -16.47
CA ARG A 5 -6.35 -3.16 -15.49
C ARG A 5 -6.29 -2.55 -14.08
N PHE A 6 -7.10 -3.06 -13.19
CA PHE A 6 -7.07 -2.70 -11.77
C PHE A 6 -6.77 -3.94 -10.93
N GLN A 7 -5.71 -3.88 -10.12
CA GLN A 7 -5.32 -4.94 -9.21
C GLN A 7 -5.39 -4.44 -7.76
N ALA A 8 -5.93 -5.28 -6.87
CA ALA A 8 -5.83 -5.07 -5.44
C ALA A 8 -4.67 -5.89 -4.87
N VAL A 9 -3.99 -5.39 -3.85
CA VAL A 9 -3.01 -6.20 -3.09
C VAL A 9 -3.69 -6.72 -1.84
N ILE A 10 -3.62 -8.03 -1.61
CA ILE A 10 -4.16 -8.69 -0.41
C ILE A 10 -3.10 -9.58 0.21
N THR A 11 -3.11 -9.72 1.54
CA THR A 11 -2.19 -10.61 2.26
C THR A 11 -2.90 -11.90 2.66
N ASN A 12 -2.44 -13.04 2.16
CA ASN A 12 -2.91 -14.33 2.61
C ASN A 12 -2.42 -14.59 4.05
N CYS A 13 -3.35 -14.78 4.98
CA CYS A 13 -2.99 -14.92 6.39
C CYS A 13 -2.26 -16.24 6.69
N ARG A 14 -2.51 -17.31 5.92
CA ARG A 14 -1.88 -18.61 6.12
C ARG A 14 -0.44 -18.67 5.61
N THR A 15 -0.23 -18.21 4.36
CA THR A 15 1.10 -18.26 3.71
C THR A 15 1.96 -17.06 4.04
N GLY A 16 1.36 -15.92 4.40
CA GLY A 16 2.03 -14.63 4.54
C GLY A 16 2.35 -13.95 3.21
N GLU A 17 1.94 -14.49 2.09
CA GLU A 17 2.27 -13.98 0.77
C GLU A 17 1.31 -12.88 0.31
N ALA A 18 1.83 -11.98 -0.53
CA ALA A 18 1.01 -11.01 -1.25
C ALA A 18 0.36 -11.68 -2.46
N GLU A 19 -0.93 -11.45 -2.64
CA GLU A 19 -1.66 -11.83 -3.84
C GLU A 19 -2.23 -10.58 -4.52
N TYR A 20 -2.33 -10.63 -5.86
CA TYR A 20 -2.66 -9.45 -6.69
C TYR A 20 -3.85 -9.74 -7.61
N PRO A 21 -5.05 -10.01 -7.05
CA PRO A 21 -6.23 -10.28 -7.85
C PRO A 21 -6.62 -9.09 -8.71
N ASP A 22 -7.05 -9.39 -9.94
CA ASP A 22 -7.67 -8.42 -10.82
C ASP A 22 -9.09 -8.11 -10.33
N VAL A 23 -9.43 -6.83 -10.26
CA VAL A 23 -10.79 -6.34 -10.00
C VAL A 23 -11.40 -5.96 -11.35
N LYS A 24 -12.19 -6.86 -11.92
CA LYS A 24 -12.80 -6.70 -13.26
C LYS A 24 -14.24 -6.21 -13.20
N ASP A 25 -14.99 -6.68 -12.22
CA ASP A 25 -16.38 -6.26 -11.97
C ASP A 25 -16.54 -5.80 -10.52
N PHE A 26 -16.80 -4.52 -10.33
CA PHE A 26 -17.00 -3.93 -9.01
C PHE A 26 -18.24 -4.48 -8.25
N ARG A 27 -19.13 -5.24 -8.90
CA ARG A 27 -20.26 -5.87 -8.23
C ARG A 27 -19.88 -7.19 -7.57
N THR A 28 -18.95 -7.94 -8.16
CA THR A 28 -18.50 -9.27 -7.68
C THR A 28 -17.17 -9.23 -6.98
N ASP A 29 -16.25 -8.40 -7.45
CA ASP A 29 -14.84 -8.38 -7.05
C ASP A 29 -14.53 -7.39 -5.90
N THR A 30 -15.55 -6.68 -5.38
CA THR A 30 -15.40 -5.81 -4.20
C THR A 30 -14.83 -6.51 -2.98
N VAL A 31 -14.95 -7.83 -2.92
CA VAL A 31 -14.36 -8.66 -1.85
C VAL A 31 -12.85 -8.48 -1.78
N TYR A 32 -12.16 -8.32 -2.91
CA TYR A 32 -10.70 -8.06 -2.96
C TYR A 32 -10.37 -6.66 -2.43
N ILE A 33 -11.17 -5.64 -2.79
CA ILE A 33 -11.00 -4.27 -2.27
C ILE A 33 -11.21 -4.25 -0.76
N ARG A 34 -12.24 -4.96 -0.28
CA ARG A 34 -12.50 -5.11 1.16
C ARG A 34 -11.33 -5.79 1.86
N ALA A 35 -10.77 -6.87 1.31
CA ALA A 35 -9.61 -7.54 1.87
C ALA A 35 -8.39 -6.62 1.91
N SER A 36 -8.11 -5.92 0.80
CA SER A 36 -7.02 -4.95 0.67
C SER A 36 -7.10 -3.79 1.68
N SER A 37 -8.31 -3.43 2.13
CA SER A 37 -8.56 -2.36 3.11
C SER A 37 -8.73 -2.89 4.55
N SER A 38 -8.64 -4.21 4.77
CA SER A 38 -8.90 -4.83 6.07
C SER A 38 -7.67 -4.79 6.96
N LEU A 39 -7.53 -3.70 7.73
CA LEU A 39 -6.40 -3.45 8.62
C LEU A 39 -6.31 -4.48 9.75
N PRO A 40 -5.13 -5.06 10.04
CA PRO A 40 -4.91 -5.89 11.21
C PRO A 40 -5.36 -5.19 12.49
N PHE A 41 -5.95 -5.95 13.42
CA PHE A 41 -6.55 -5.55 14.69
C PHE A 41 -7.86 -4.74 14.59
N LEU A 42 -8.10 -4.02 13.50
CA LEU A 42 -9.28 -3.15 13.33
C LEU A 42 -10.39 -3.86 12.56
N SER A 43 -10.03 -4.73 11.61
CA SER A 43 -10.99 -5.42 10.74
C SER A 43 -11.01 -6.92 11.00
N LYS A 44 -12.10 -7.56 10.62
CA LYS A 44 -12.17 -9.02 10.51
C LYS A 44 -11.42 -9.48 9.26
N MET A 45 -10.82 -10.68 9.32
CA MET A 45 -10.26 -11.33 8.13
C MET A 45 -11.37 -11.56 7.10
N VAL A 46 -11.05 -11.36 5.83
CA VAL A 46 -11.97 -11.57 4.71
C VAL A 46 -11.74 -12.96 4.14
N LYS A 47 -12.80 -13.77 4.06
CA LYS A 47 -12.74 -15.12 3.47
C LYS A 47 -12.96 -15.02 1.96
N ILE A 48 -12.03 -15.58 1.18
CA ILE A 48 -12.09 -15.68 -0.28
C ILE A 48 -11.61 -17.08 -0.67
N ASN A 49 -12.44 -17.83 -1.36
CA ASN A 49 -12.12 -19.20 -1.84
C ASN A 49 -11.56 -20.13 -0.74
N GLY A 50 -12.08 -20.04 0.47
CA GLY A 50 -11.67 -20.86 1.60
C GLY A 50 -10.51 -20.29 2.42
N GLU A 51 -9.69 -19.39 1.89
CA GLU A 51 -8.57 -18.74 2.56
C GLU A 51 -8.97 -17.43 3.23
N LEU A 52 -8.16 -16.95 4.17
CA LEU A 52 -8.39 -15.71 4.92
C LEU A 52 -7.34 -14.65 4.58
N TYR A 53 -7.82 -13.44 4.33
CA TYR A 53 -7.01 -12.31 3.88
C TYR A 53 -7.17 -11.08 4.76
N LEU A 54 -6.12 -10.29 4.80
CA LEU A 54 -6.06 -8.95 5.38
C LEU A 54 -5.37 -7.98 4.40
N ASP A 55 -5.22 -6.73 4.83
CA ASP A 55 -4.62 -5.61 4.09
C ASP A 55 -3.31 -6.00 3.41
N GLY A 56 -3.23 -5.76 2.11
CA GLY A 56 -2.06 -6.04 1.29
C GLY A 56 -0.82 -5.26 1.71
N GLY A 57 -0.98 -4.09 2.32
CA GLY A 57 0.14 -3.33 2.85
C GLY A 57 0.86 -3.99 4.04
N VAL A 58 0.45 -5.20 4.47
CA VAL A 58 1.23 -6.04 5.41
C VAL A 58 2.33 -6.79 4.66
N SER A 59 2.02 -7.39 3.52
CA SER A 59 2.96 -8.17 2.70
C SER A 59 3.69 -7.30 1.67
N ASP A 60 2.97 -6.47 0.91
CA ASP A 60 3.53 -5.57 -0.10
C ASP A 60 2.84 -4.20 -0.02
N SER A 61 3.51 -3.24 0.62
CA SER A 61 2.95 -1.90 0.86
C SER A 61 2.97 -1.00 -0.37
N ILE A 62 3.92 -1.22 -1.30
CA ILE A 62 4.08 -0.44 -2.53
C ILE A 62 4.50 -1.42 -3.64
N PRO A 63 3.56 -1.93 -4.44
CA PRO A 63 3.74 -3.10 -5.32
C PRO A 63 4.52 -2.78 -6.62
N ILE A 64 5.60 -2.01 -6.53
CA ILE A 64 6.41 -1.63 -7.69
C ILE A 64 7.09 -2.83 -8.35
N LYS A 65 7.57 -3.80 -7.56
CA LYS A 65 8.20 -5.00 -8.11
C LYS A 65 7.19 -5.78 -8.95
N LYS A 66 5.96 -5.91 -8.45
CA LYS A 66 4.87 -6.58 -9.20
C LYS A 66 4.48 -5.82 -10.46
N SER A 67 4.49 -4.50 -10.43
CA SER A 67 4.25 -3.70 -11.63
C SER A 67 5.30 -3.95 -12.71
N ILE A 68 6.58 -3.97 -12.33
CA ILE A 68 7.69 -4.27 -13.25
C ILE A 68 7.60 -5.70 -13.79
N GLU A 69 7.32 -6.70 -12.94
CA GLU A 69 7.11 -8.10 -13.34
C GLU A 69 5.94 -8.24 -14.34
N ASN A 70 4.92 -7.42 -14.23
CA ASN A 70 3.81 -7.36 -15.18
C ASN A 70 4.19 -6.71 -16.52
N GLY A 71 5.45 -6.28 -16.72
CA GLY A 71 5.96 -5.68 -17.95
C GLY A 71 5.76 -4.16 -18.05
N ASN A 72 5.34 -3.48 -16.96
CA ASN A 72 5.20 -2.03 -17.01
C ASN A 72 6.57 -1.34 -16.96
N THR A 73 6.92 -0.63 -18.02
CA THR A 73 8.21 0.09 -18.16
C THR A 73 8.16 1.51 -17.60
N LYS A 74 6.98 2.11 -17.52
CA LYS A 74 6.73 3.43 -16.94
C LYS A 74 5.83 3.28 -15.71
N ASN A 75 6.28 3.77 -14.56
CA ASN A 75 5.56 3.62 -13.30
C ASN A 75 5.44 4.96 -12.58
N ILE A 76 4.22 5.39 -12.31
CA ILE A 76 3.93 6.55 -11.45
C ILE A 76 3.55 6.01 -10.07
N ILE A 77 4.26 6.47 -9.03
CA ILE A 77 4.04 6.05 -7.65
C ILE A 77 3.50 7.24 -6.85
N ILE A 78 2.27 7.10 -6.33
CA ILE A 78 1.66 8.11 -5.46
C ILE A 78 1.83 7.65 -4.03
N MET A 79 2.58 8.44 -3.23
CA MET A 79 2.87 8.13 -1.84
C MET A 79 2.19 9.11 -0.88
N THR A 80 1.77 8.60 0.28
CA THR A 80 1.10 9.37 1.32
C THR A 80 2.04 9.81 2.45
N ARG A 81 3.34 9.59 2.28
CA ARG A 81 4.40 9.96 3.23
C ARG A 81 5.47 10.78 2.55
N ASP A 82 6.06 11.70 3.28
CA ASP A 82 7.18 12.51 2.82
C ASP A 82 8.46 11.67 2.63
N LYS A 83 9.43 12.23 1.92
CA LYS A 83 10.69 11.54 1.55
C LYS A 83 11.53 11.11 2.74
N LYS A 84 11.43 11.81 3.88
CA LYS A 84 12.21 11.51 5.10
C LYS A 84 11.55 10.44 5.96
N TYR A 85 10.30 10.09 5.67
CA TYR A 85 9.58 9.10 6.47
C TYR A 85 10.28 7.74 6.43
N ARG A 86 10.47 7.16 7.60
CA ARG A 86 10.87 5.76 7.77
C ARG A 86 9.94 5.10 8.77
N LYS A 87 9.45 3.91 8.42
CA LYS A 87 8.57 3.15 9.29
C LYS A 87 9.36 2.62 10.48
N LYS A 88 8.84 2.82 11.69
CA LYS A 88 9.42 2.29 12.93
C LYS A 88 8.82 0.93 13.27
N GLN A 89 9.59 0.13 14.01
CA GLN A 89 9.11 -1.16 14.52
C GLN A 89 7.85 -0.95 15.38
N SER A 90 6.87 -1.80 15.15
CA SER A 90 5.62 -1.76 15.92
C SER A 90 5.81 -2.38 17.32
N LYS A 91 5.28 -1.73 18.35
CA LYS A 91 5.23 -2.30 19.69
C LYS A 91 4.17 -3.42 19.85
N LEU A 92 3.39 -3.69 18.78
CA LEU A 92 2.31 -4.67 18.81
C LEU A 92 2.76 -6.12 18.52
N GLY A 93 4.06 -6.41 18.46
CA GLY A 93 4.58 -7.74 18.12
C GLY A 93 4.05 -8.86 19.02
N LYS A 94 4.07 -8.67 20.35
CA LYS A 94 3.53 -9.64 21.31
C LYS A 94 2.01 -9.81 21.17
N ILE A 95 1.28 -8.72 20.92
CA ILE A 95 -0.18 -8.73 20.71
C ILE A 95 -0.52 -9.44 19.40
N SER A 96 0.26 -9.23 18.35
CA SER A 96 0.07 -9.90 17.06
C SER A 96 0.26 -11.43 17.20
N ALA A 97 1.25 -11.87 17.96
CA ALA A 97 1.50 -13.29 18.23
C ALA A 97 0.31 -13.97 18.93
N ILE A 98 -0.34 -13.29 19.88
CA ILE A 98 -1.53 -13.79 20.56
C ILE A 98 -2.76 -13.78 19.62
N ARG A 99 -3.01 -12.64 18.99
CA ARG A 99 -4.22 -12.42 18.15
C ARG A 99 -4.25 -13.32 16.93
N TYR A 100 -3.07 -13.56 16.32
CA TYR A 100 -2.89 -14.29 15.08
C TYR A 100 -2.09 -15.59 15.26
N LYS A 101 -2.16 -16.22 16.46
CA LYS A 101 -1.42 -17.45 16.81
C LYS A 101 -1.59 -18.60 15.81
N LYS A 102 -2.72 -18.67 15.12
CA LYS A 102 -3.01 -19.67 14.08
C LYS A 102 -2.32 -19.37 12.73
N TYR A 103 -1.69 -18.19 12.60
CA TYR A 103 -1.11 -17.69 11.35
C TYR A 103 0.33 -17.19 11.58
N PRO A 104 1.29 -18.12 11.89
CA PRO A 104 2.64 -17.72 12.28
C PRO A 104 3.36 -16.93 11.18
N LYS A 105 3.16 -17.27 9.91
CA LYS A 105 3.72 -16.51 8.78
C LYS A 105 3.21 -15.07 8.74
N PHE A 106 1.93 -14.86 9.00
CA PHE A 106 1.37 -13.51 9.11
C PHE A 106 1.96 -12.72 10.29
N VAL A 107 2.20 -13.37 11.44
CA VAL A 107 2.86 -12.75 12.60
C VAL A 107 4.29 -12.32 12.25
N GLU A 108 5.05 -13.17 11.57
CA GLU A 108 6.40 -12.86 11.07
C GLU A 108 6.39 -11.63 10.16
N LEU A 109 5.45 -11.57 9.21
CA LEU A 109 5.25 -10.41 8.33
C LEU A 109 4.97 -9.12 9.11
N MET A 110 4.11 -9.19 10.11
CA MET A 110 3.78 -8.04 10.96
C MET A 110 5.01 -7.51 11.69
N ASN A 111 5.88 -8.40 12.18
CA ASN A 111 7.09 -8.05 12.93
C ASN A 111 8.19 -7.47 12.02
N THR A 112 8.30 -7.93 10.78
CA THR A 112 9.31 -7.47 9.80
C THR A 112 8.80 -6.38 8.87
N ARG A 113 7.54 -5.96 8.98
CA ARG A 113 6.92 -4.99 8.09
C ARG A 113 7.69 -3.67 8.00
N PHE A 114 8.30 -3.22 9.09
CA PHE A 114 9.00 -1.94 9.13
C PHE A 114 10.28 -1.97 8.28
N SER A 115 11.10 -3.04 8.36
CA SER A 115 12.31 -3.18 7.55
C SER A 115 11.96 -3.32 6.07
N ARG A 116 11.06 -4.23 5.73
CA ARG A 116 10.61 -4.44 4.34
C ARG A 116 10.02 -3.17 3.70
N TYR A 117 9.25 -2.38 4.48
CA TYR A 117 8.75 -1.09 4.00
C TYR A 117 9.88 -0.10 3.71
N ASN A 118 10.88 -0.02 4.59
CA ASN A 118 12.00 0.89 4.40
C ASN A 118 12.91 0.44 3.25
N GLU A 119 13.13 -0.87 3.09
CA GLU A 119 13.86 -1.44 1.95
C GLU A 119 13.19 -1.12 0.61
N ILE A 120 11.85 -1.24 0.52
CA ILE A 120 11.14 -0.87 -0.72
C ILE A 120 11.19 0.62 -0.99
N LEU A 121 11.22 1.49 0.04
CA LEU A 121 11.43 2.93 -0.15
C LEU A 121 12.79 3.23 -0.77
N GLU A 122 13.87 2.64 -0.25
CA GLU A 122 15.21 2.83 -0.82
C GLU A 122 15.28 2.35 -2.27
N TYR A 123 14.70 1.19 -2.56
CA TYR A 123 14.60 0.66 -3.93
C TYR A 123 13.86 1.62 -4.86
N ILE A 124 12.72 2.17 -4.44
CA ILE A 124 11.92 3.11 -5.23
C ILE A 124 12.70 4.41 -5.49
N TYR A 125 13.39 4.95 -4.48
CA TYR A 125 14.20 6.16 -4.65
C TYR A 125 15.41 5.92 -5.56
N GLU A 126 15.97 4.72 -5.57
CA GLU A 126 16.99 4.35 -6.56
C GLU A 126 16.41 4.29 -7.97
N LEU A 127 15.23 3.70 -8.15
CA LEU A 127 14.54 3.69 -9.44
C LEU A 127 14.18 5.11 -9.92
N GLU A 128 13.83 6.02 -9.00
CA GLU A 128 13.58 7.43 -9.32
C GLU A 128 14.85 8.11 -9.84
N ARG A 129 16.01 7.91 -9.17
CA ARG A 129 17.32 8.44 -9.64
C ARG A 129 17.71 7.93 -11.03
N GLN A 130 17.32 6.70 -11.35
CA GLN A 130 17.54 6.07 -12.66
C GLN A 130 16.50 6.48 -13.72
N GLY A 131 15.50 7.33 -13.39
CA GLY A 131 14.43 7.71 -14.30
C GLY A 131 13.44 6.59 -14.64
N LYS A 132 13.42 5.50 -13.89
CA LYS A 132 12.55 4.33 -14.13
C LYS A 132 11.18 4.42 -13.48
N VAL A 133 11.02 5.30 -12.50
CA VAL A 133 9.75 5.60 -11.87
C VAL A 133 9.60 7.10 -11.67
N PHE A 134 8.36 7.58 -11.61
CA PHE A 134 8.02 8.96 -11.26
C PHE A 134 7.26 8.95 -9.93
N ILE A 135 7.70 9.75 -8.95
CA ILE A 135 7.10 9.78 -7.61
C ILE A 135 6.34 11.08 -7.39
N ILE A 136 5.09 10.98 -6.95
CA ILE A 136 4.29 12.08 -6.40
C ILE A 136 4.13 11.81 -4.91
N GLN A 137 4.63 12.70 -4.06
CA GLN A 137 4.59 12.55 -2.60
C GLN A 137 4.57 13.91 -1.92
N PRO A 138 4.01 14.03 -0.69
CA PRO A 138 4.01 15.28 0.04
C PRO A 138 5.44 15.70 0.43
N GLU A 139 5.72 16.99 0.36
CA GLU A 139 7.02 17.56 0.76
C GLU A 139 7.23 17.49 2.29
N THR A 140 6.13 17.54 3.05
CA THR A 140 6.15 17.55 4.51
C THR A 140 5.22 16.47 5.09
N PRO A 141 5.47 16.03 6.34
CA PRO A 141 4.61 15.04 7.00
C PRO A 141 3.14 15.46 7.04
N LEU A 142 2.25 14.57 6.60
CA LEU A 142 0.81 14.72 6.76
C LEU A 142 0.44 14.29 8.19
N ASN A 143 0.09 15.23 9.06
CA ASN A 143 -0.25 14.97 10.45
C ASN A 143 -1.66 14.37 10.62
N LEU A 144 -1.86 13.17 10.02
CA LEU A 144 -3.11 12.42 10.13
C LEU A 144 -2.92 11.12 10.90
N GLY A 145 -3.88 10.81 11.78
CA GLY A 145 -4.02 9.50 12.40
C GLY A 145 -4.54 8.45 11.41
N ARG A 146 -4.49 7.17 11.80
CA ARG A 146 -5.02 6.06 10.97
C ARG A 146 -6.53 6.14 10.75
N ILE A 147 -7.24 6.73 11.70
CA ILE A 147 -8.70 6.91 11.68
C ILE A 147 -8.95 8.39 11.97
N GLU A 148 -8.84 9.22 10.94
CA GLU A 148 -9.17 10.63 11.06
C GLU A 148 -10.64 10.85 10.65
N LYS A 149 -11.38 11.59 11.46
CA LYS A 149 -12.80 11.92 11.22
C LYS A 149 -13.02 13.42 11.08
N ASN A 150 -12.02 14.22 11.37
CA ASN A 150 -12.13 15.68 11.25
C ASN A 150 -12.15 16.07 9.78
N LYS A 151 -13.30 16.59 9.32
CA LYS A 151 -13.52 16.96 7.92
C LYS A 151 -12.55 18.03 7.43
N GLU A 152 -12.26 19.03 8.25
CA GLU A 152 -11.33 20.10 7.90
C GLU A 152 -9.91 19.60 7.66
N LYS A 153 -9.41 18.72 8.57
CA LYS A 153 -8.10 18.08 8.39
C LYS A 153 -8.05 17.22 7.13
N LEU A 154 -9.11 16.46 6.85
CA LEU A 154 -9.20 15.64 5.63
C LEU A 154 -9.20 16.50 4.38
N THR A 155 -9.98 17.62 4.38
CA THR A 155 -10.00 18.57 3.27
C THR A 155 -8.64 19.24 3.06
N ASN A 156 -7.95 19.60 4.15
CA ASN A 156 -6.61 20.19 4.05
C ASN A 156 -5.61 19.20 3.41
N VAL A 157 -5.62 17.95 3.84
CA VAL A 157 -4.74 16.91 3.25
C VAL A 157 -5.07 16.63 1.78
N TYR A 158 -6.37 16.62 1.43
CA TYR A 158 -6.79 16.54 0.02
C TYR A 158 -6.18 17.67 -0.80
N ASN A 159 -6.29 18.91 -0.32
CA ASN A 159 -5.74 20.08 -1.01
C ASN A 159 -4.21 20.04 -1.13
N ILE A 160 -3.51 19.50 -0.12
CA ILE A 160 -2.06 19.28 -0.21
C ILE A 160 -1.77 18.30 -1.35
N GLY A 161 -2.43 17.14 -1.38
CA GLY A 161 -2.23 16.14 -2.43
C GLY A 161 -2.54 16.67 -3.83
N TYR A 162 -3.61 17.46 -3.96
CA TYR A 162 -3.99 18.10 -5.22
C TYR A 162 -2.89 19.05 -5.73
N LYS A 163 -2.40 19.94 -4.86
CA LYS A 163 -1.33 20.90 -5.20
C LYS A 163 -0.02 20.20 -5.54
N GLU A 164 0.34 19.13 -4.83
CA GLU A 164 1.54 18.35 -5.16
C GLU A 164 1.43 17.70 -6.54
N ALA A 165 0.27 17.14 -6.87
CA ALA A 165 0.05 16.57 -8.19
C ALA A 165 0.07 17.63 -9.30
N GLU A 166 -0.56 18.78 -9.08
CA GLU A 166 -0.57 19.91 -10.02
C GLU A 166 0.85 20.45 -10.28
N LYS A 167 1.64 20.66 -9.21
CA LYS A 167 3.04 21.09 -9.30
C LYS A 167 3.91 20.14 -10.13
N ARG A 168 3.65 18.84 -10.03
CA ARG A 168 4.42 17.78 -10.69
C ARG A 168 3.86 17.36 -12.05
N TYR A 169 2.71 17.91 -12.47
CA TYR A 169 1.98 17.44 -13.64
C TYR A 169 2.80 17.49 -14.94
N SER A 170 3.42 18.64 -15.25
CA SER A 170 4.21 18.81 -16.47
C SER A 170 5.39 17.83 -16.54
N ALA A 171 6.15 17.70 -15.44
CA ALA A 171 7.25 16.74 -15.36
C ALA A 171 6.78 15.28 -15.44
N MET A 172 5.58 14.98 -14.92
CA MET A 172 4.98 13.65 -15.06
C MET A 172 4.62 13.35 -16.52
N MET A 173 4.10 14.34 -17.24
CA MET A 173 3.77 14.17 -18.67
C MET A 173 5.01 14.00 -19.55
N GLU A 174 6.11 14.66 -19.22
CA GLU A 174 7.40 14.45 -19.88
C GLU A 174 8.00 13.07 -19.60
N TYR A 175 7.76 12.54 -18.40
CA TYR A 175 8.20 11.20 -18.03
C TYR A 175 7.43 10.12 -18.80
N LEU A 176 6.13 10.28 -19.09
CA LEU A 176 5.29 9.30 -19.78
C LEU A 176 5.60 9.19 -21.26
#